data_296c7af7965b7291d05eb4e49c8da0b1
#
_entry.id   296c7af7965b7291d05eb4e49c8da0b1
#
_cell.length_a   1.000
_cell.length_b   1.000
_cell.length_c   1.000
_cell.angle_alpha   90.00
_cell.angle_beta   90.00
_cell.angle_gamma   90.00
#
_symmetry.space_group_name_H-M   'P 1'
#
loop_
_entity.id
_entity.type
_entity.pdbx_description
1 polymer ?
#
loop_
_entity_poly.entity_id
_entity_poly.type
_entity_poly.pdbx_seq_one_letter_code
_entity_poly.pdbx_strand_id
1 'polypeptide(L)'
;YYLILGLNVLFAYYGWNMGNLDFFSWKFLPFLQNLAWPFEGFFWESWSLAVEEWFYLSFPVVVLLLSLFSRDAEKRKWLFMGAVMLFLLLPILQRMVHFTETMDRYRWDTGVRKVVIHRLDSIAYGLAMVCLARFAPAFWRKARWPLFVAGFALFIFLVNCHQPVTSHYAQIWVFSLNSVAYALWLPLLAQIRSAPGWLARPIRHISLISYSMYLVHLGLVSEVFQKWALPTTANSA
;
A
#
# COMPACT_ATOMS: atom_id res chain seq x y z
N TYR A 1 -5.81 -2.13 -15.41
CA TYR A 1 -4.46 -1.54 -15.37
C TYR A 1 -3.96 -1.17 -16.77
N TYR A 2 -3.77 -2.13 -17.67
CA TYR A 2 -3.15 -1.90 -18.99
C TYR A 2 -3.91 -0.90 -19.87
N LEU A 3 -5.23 -0.85 -19.80
CA LEU A 3 -6.02 0.18 -20.48
C LEU A 3 -5.64 1.59 -19.98
N ILE A 4 -5.54 1.77 -18.66
CA ILE A 4 -5.19 3.07 -18.07
C ILE A 4 -3.70 3.40 -18.33
N LEU A 5 -2.82 2.41 -18.30
CA LEU A 5 -1.41 2.58 -18.72
C LEU A 5 -1.33 3.10 -20.15
N GLY A 6 -2.06 2.49 -21.09
CA GLY A 6 -2.12 2.94 -22.48
C GLY A 6 -2.69 4.36 -22.63
N LEU A 7 -3.73 4.70 -21.87
CA LEU A 7 -4.27 6.08 -21.85
C LEU A 7 -3.26 7.08 -21.29
N ASN A 8 -2.50 6.73 -20.23
CA ASN A 8 -1.45 7.59 -19.72
C ASN A 8 -0.31 7.82 -20.75
N VAL A 9 0.09 6.78 -21.49
CA VAL A 9 1.06 6.92 -22.59
C VAL A 9 0.52 7.86 -23.67
N LEU A 10 -0.74 7.69 -24.07
CA LEU A 10 -1.39 8.52 -25.07
C LEU A 10 -1.47 9.98 -24.63
N PHE A 11 -1.89 10.23 -23.39
CA PHE A 11 -2.01 11.59 -22.85
C PHE A 11 -0.66 12.26 -22.66
N ALA A 12 0.36 11.51 -22.22
CA ALA A 12 1.73 12.03 -22.14
C ALA A 12 2.28 12.37 -23.53
N TYR A 13 1.98 11.55 -24.55
CA TYR A 13 2.36 11.84 -25.95
C TYR A 13 1.76 13.15 -26.46
N TYR A 14 0.50 13.44 -26.12
CA TYR A 14 -0.17 14.70 -26.49
C TYR A 14 0.11 15.86 -25.52
N GLY A 15 0.97 15.68 -24.54
CA GLY A 15 1.27 16.71 -23.53
C GLY A 15 0.11 16.99 -22.56
N TRP A 16 -0.79 16.04 -22.37
CA TRP A 16 -1.98 16.17 -21.52
C TRP A 16 -1.81 15.60 -20.10
N ASN A 17 -0.70 14.92 -19.83
CA ASN A 17 -0.45 14.26 -18.56
C ASN A 17 0.81 14.83 -17.90
N MET A 18 0.83 14.88 -16.56
CA MET A 18 2.00 15.24 -15.77
C MET A 18 3.12 14.19 -15.84
N GLY A 19 2.86 12.99 -16.38
CA GLY A 19 3.87 11.95 -16.57
C GLY A 19 4.79 12.29 -17.75
N ASN A 20 6.10 12.17 -17.54
CA ASN A 20 7.07 12.31 -18.62
C ASN A 20 7.28 10.95 -19.29
N LEU A 21 7.09 10.89 -20.63
CA LEU A 21 7.31 9.67 -21.42
C LEU A 21 8.74 9.16 -21.36
N ASP A 22 9.74 10.02 -21.09
CA ASP A 22 11.13 9.59 -20.90
C ASP A 22 11.30 8.56 -19.78
N PHE A 23 10.39 8.56 -18.82
CA PHE A 23 10.35 7.59 -17.72
C PHE A 23 9.49 6.36 -18.02
N PHE A 24 8.81 6.31 -19.16
CA PHE A 24 8.09 5.11 -19.57
C PHE A 24 9.07 4.02 -19.98
N SER A 25 8.90 2.83 -19.46
CA SER A 25 9.73 1.68 -19.80
C SER A 25 8.90 0.38 -19.81
N TRP A 26 9.42 -0.67 -20.42
CA TRP A 26 8.82 -2.00 -20.42
C TRP A 26 8.57 -2.55 -19.01
N LYS A 27 9.27 -2.03 -17.99
CA LYS A 27 9.12 -2.41 -16.57
C LYS A 27 7.71 -2.21 -16.04
N PHE A 28 6.93 -1.28 -16.63
CA PHE A 28 5.52 -1.07 -16.25
C PHE A 28 4.62 -2.26 -16.62
N LEU A 29 4.99 -3.08 -17.59
CA LEU A 29 4.18 -4.25 -17.97
C LEU A 29 4.17 -5.34 -16.90
N PRO A 30 5.33 -5.79 -16.33
CA PRO A 30 5.36 -6.77 -15.24
C PRO A 30 5.42 -6.14 -13.84
N PHE A 31 5.03 -4.88 -13.66
CA PHE A 31 5.08 -4.15 -12.38
C PHE A 31 6.48 -4.05 -11.75
N LEU A 32 7.52 -3.99 -12.58
CA LEU A 32 8.92 -3.87 -12.14
C LEU A 32 9.39 -2.41 -11.98
N GLN A 33 8.58 -1.41 -12.33
CA GLN A 33 8.96 0.00 -12.37
C GLN A 33 9.51 0.57 -11.06
N ASN A 34 9.19 -0.05 -9.93
CA ASN A 34 9.62 0.38 -8.58
C ASN A 34 9.94 -0.81 -7.65
N LEU A 35 10.38 -1.96 -8.18
CA LEU A 35 10.57 -3.18 -7.38
C LEU A 35 11.59 -2.97 -6.26
N ALA A 36 12.81 -2.53 -6.59
CA ALA A 36 13.94 -2.35 -5.67
C ALA A 36 14.74 -1.05 -5.92
N TRP A 37 14.20 -0.16 -6.73
CA TRP A 37 14.79 1.11 -7.11
C TRP A 37 13.76 2.22 -7.02
N PRO A 38 14.18 3.51 -7.01
CA PRO A 38 13.27 4.65 -6.92
C PRO A 38 12.25 4.66 -8.05
N PHE A 39 11.02 5.05 -7.71
CA PHE A 39 9.93 5.20 -8.66
C PHE A 39 10.14 6.44 -9.52
N GLU A 40 10.20 6.27 -10.83
CA GLU A 40 10.30 7.36 -11.81
C GLU A 40 8.93 7.91 -12.18
N GLY A 41 8.85 9.19 -12.50
CA GLY A 41 7.64 9.98 -12.61
C GLY A 41 6.77 9.74 -13.84
N PHE A 42 6.30 8.51 -14.05
CA PHE A 42 5.30 8.17 -15.04
C PHE A 42 4.20 7.30 -14.41
N PHE A 43 2.92 7.56 -14.72
CA PHE A 43 1.75 6.86 -14.16
C PHE A 43 1.82 6.74 -12.63
N TRP A 44 1.64 7.86 -11.95
CA TRP A 44 1.92 8.03 -10.52
C TRP A 44 1.21 7.03 -9.61
N GLU A 45 0.01 6.56 -9.95
CA GLU A 45 -0.76 5.60 -9.15
C GLU A 45 -0.20 4.18 -9.19
N SER A 46 0.57 3.85 -10.22
CA SER A 46 1.03 2.47 -10.48
C SER A 46 1.97 1.89 -9.42
N TRP A 47 2.61 2.73 -8.60
CA TRP A 47 3.55 2.27 -7.57
C TRP A 47 2.89 1.35 -6.54
N SER A 48 1.67 1.65 -6.09
CA SER A 48 1.00 0.86 -5.07
C SER A 48 0.44 -0.44 -5.63
N LEU A 49 0.00 -0.42 -6.89
CA LEU A 49 -0.40 -1.63 -7.61
C LEU A 49 0.76 -2.61 -7.72
N ALA A 50 1.96 -2.12 -8.02
CA ALA A 50 3.15 -2.97 -8.02
C ALA A 50 3.43 -3.61 -6.65
N VAL A 51 3.19 -2.89 -5.54
CA VAL A 51 3.30 -3.48 -4.19
C VAL A 51 2.29 -4.62 -4.01
N GLU A 52 1.03 -4.43 -4.43
CA GLU A 52 -0.02 -5.44 -4.32
C GLU A 52 0.29 -6.67 -5.18
N GLU A 53 0.60 -6.49 -6.46
CA GLU A 53 0.88 -7.58 -7.39
C GLU A 53 2.09 -8.42 -6.96
N TRP A 54 3.17 -7.76 -6.53
CA TRP A 54 4.35 -8.46 -6.04
C TRP A 54 4.10 -9.16 -4.70
N PHE A 55 3.24 -8.62 -3.84
CA PHE A 55 2.84 -9.31 -2.63
C PHE A 55 2.01 -10.56 -2.97
N TYR A 56 0.99 -10.43 -3.82
CA TYR A 56 0.12 -11.54 -4.22
C TYR A 56 0.86 -12.62 -5.01
N LEU A 57 1.92 -12.27 -5.72
CA LEU A 57 2.76 -13.23 -6.40
C LEU A 57 3.75 -13.91 -5.44
N SER A 58 4.52 -13.12 -4.68
CA SER A 58 5.64 -13.63 -3.89
C SER A 58 5.23 -14.38 -2.62
N PHE A 59 4.20 -13.90 -1.90
CA PHE A 59 3.75 -14.53 -0.67
C PHE A 59 3.26 -15.97 -0.86
N PRO A 60 2.34 -16.28 -1.81
CA PRO A 60 1.94 -17.66 -2.07
C PRO A 60 3.10 -18.55 -2.54
N VAL A 61 4.02 -18.03 -3.34
CA VAL A 61 5.22 -18.76 -3.79
C VAL A 61 6.09 -19.14 -2.59
N VAL A 62 6.35 -18.20 -1.68
CA VAL A 62 7.13 -18.49 -0.45
C VAL A 62 6.40 -19.52 0.41
N VAL A 63 5.09 -19.38 0.63
CA VAL A 63 4.31 -20.36 1.39
C VAL A 63 4.35 -21.73 0.74
N LEU A 64 4.21 -21.81 -0.59
CA LEU A 64 4.32 -23.06 -1.35
C LEU A 64 5.69 -23.70 -1.15
N LEU A 65 6.77 -22.97 -1.38
CA LEU A 65 8.15 -23.45 -1.21
C LEU A 65 8.39 -23.95 0.21
N LEU A 66 7.97 -23.20 1.22
CA LEU A 66 8.09 -23.63 2.63
C LEU A 66 7.27 -24.89 2.92
N SER A 67 6.09 -25.04 2.28
CA SER A 67 5.24 -26.21 2.47
C SER A 67 5.85 -27.52 1.95
N LEU A 68 6.85 -27.43 1.05
CA LEU A 68 7.58 -28.59 0.56
C LEU A 68 8.47 -29.22 1.64
N PHE A 69 8.88 -28.48 2.66
CA PHE A 69 9.72 -28.97 3.76
C PHE A 69 8.96 -29.80 4.79
N SER A 70 7.63 -29.82 4.78
CA SER A 70 6.86 -30.67 5.70
C SER A 70 5.46 -31.00 5.20
N ARG A 71 5.06 -32.25 5.40
CA ARG A 71 3.66 -32.73 5.19
C ARG A 71 2.82 -32.66 6.46
N ASP A 72 3.45 -32.45 7.62
CA ASP A 72 2.78 -32.35 8.91
C ASP A 72 2.00 -31.00 9.00
N ALA A 73 0.72 -31.09 9.34
CA ALA A 73 -0.17 -29.93 9.41
C ALA A 73 0.28 -28.89 10.47
N GLU A 74 0.80 -29.34 11.62
CA GLU A 74 1.25 -28.42 12.68
C GLU A 74 2.55 -27.71 12.26
N LYS A 75 3.48 -28.42 11.62
CA LYS A 75 4.67 -27.78 11.06
C LYS A 75 4.33 -26.80 9.94
N ARG A 76 3.38 -27.13 9.07
CA ARG A 76 2.93 -26.21 8.01
C ARG A 76 2.33 -24.93 8.56
N LYS A 77 1.60 -25.01 9.69
CA LYS A 77 1.11 -23.83 10.39
C LYS A 77 2.25 -22.91 10.82
N TRP A 78 3.31 -23.46 11.44
CA TRP A 78 4.49 -22.70 11.85
C TRP A 78 5.26 -22.12 10.66
N LEU A 79 5.37 -22.88 9.56
CA LEU A 79 5.98 -22.39 8.32
C LEU A 79 5.20 -21.23 7.71
N PHE A 80 3.86 -21.30 7.73
CA PHE A 80 3.00 -20.18 7.30
C PHE A 80 3.20 -18.94 8.18
N MET A 81 3.23 -19.12 9.50
CA MET A 81 3.52 -18.01 10.42
C MET A 81 4.93 -17.42 10.19
N GLY A 82 5.91 -18.28 9.90
CA GLY A 82 7.26 -17.87 9.51
C GLY A 82 7.28 -17.04 8.23
N ALA A 83 6.49 -17.42 7.21
CA ALA A 83 6.33 -16.63 6.00
C ALA A 83 5.72 -15.26 6.29
N VAL A 84 4.68 -15.19 7.12
CA VAL A 84 4.09 -13.89 7.54
C VAL A 84 5.13 -13.04 8.25
N MET A 85 5.89 -13.61 9.18
CA MET A 85 6.96 -12.89 9.91
C MET A 85 8.06 -12.42 8.97
N LEU A 86 8.44 -13.22 7.96
CA LEU A 86 9.41 -12.82 6.95
C LEU A 86 8.95 -11.55 6.21
N PHE A 87 7.69 -11.53 5.74
CA PHE A 87 7.12 -10.39 5.02
C PHE A 87 6.89 -9.17 5.92
N LEU A 88 6.76 -9.34 7.24
CA LEU A 88 6.70 -8.22 8.19
C LEU A 88 8.09 -7.63 8.44
N LEU A 89 9.10 -8.46 8.63
CA LEU A 89 10.44 -8.04 9.06
C LEU A 89 11.34 -7.59 7.91
N LEU A 90 11.27 -8.27 6.76
CA LEU A 90 12.15 -7.99 5.62
C LEU A 90 12.07 -6.54 5.15
N PRO A 91 10.88 -5.93 4.94
CA PRO A 91 10.80 -4.52 4.54
C PRO A 91 11.32 -3.56 5.59
N ILE A 92 11.15 -3.86 6.89
CA ILE A 92 11.70 -3.05 7.98
C ILE A 92 13.24 -3.10 7.93
N LEU A 93 13.82 -4.29 7.78
CA LEU A 93 15.29 -4.46 7.65
C LEU A 93 15.82 -3.73 6.41
N GLN A 94 15.12 -3.83 5.27
CA GLN A 94 15.50 -3.12 4.05
C GLN A 94 15.51 -1.60 4.27
N ARG A 95 14.48 -1.04 4.92
CA ARG A 95 14.44 0.39 5.26
C ARG A 95 15.53 0.80 6.24
N MET A 96 15.91 -0.07 7.19
CA MET A 96 17.04 0.19 8.10
C MET A 96 18.36 0.25 7.36
N VAL A 97 18.61 -0.68 6.43
CA VAL A 97 19.85 -0.70 5.63
C VAL A 97 19.95 0.51 4.70
N HIS A 98 18.82 1.00 4.17
CA HIS A 98 18.77 2.15 3.26
C HIS A 98 18.57 3.49 3.97
N PHE A 99 18.60 3.51 5.30
CA PHE A 99 18.47 4.75 6.07
C PHE A 99 19.59 5.72 5.76
N THR A 100 19.25 7.02 5.62
CA THR A 100 20.24 8.09 5.45
C THR A 100 19.77 9.38 6.13
N GLU A 101 20.71 10.10 6.72
CA GLU A 101 20.47 11.39 7.38
C GLU A 101 20.31 12.54 6.38
N THR A 102 20.70 12.34 5.12
CA THR A 102 20.65 13.35 4.06
C THR A 102 19.46 13.19 3.11
N MET A 103 18.35 12.62 3.62
CA MET A 103 17.14 12.38 2.85
C MET A 103 16.39 13.67 2.55
N ASP A 104 16.12 13.96 1.29
CA ASP A 104 15.15 14.98 0.87
C ASP A 104 13.74 14.40 0.65
N ARG A 105 12.73 15.28 0.53
CA ARG A 105 11.33 14.88 0.38
C ARG A 105 11.06 14.07 -0.89
N TYR A 106 11.71 14.42 -1.99
CA TYR A 106 11.52 13.72 -3.26
C TYR A 106 12.12 12.33 -3.22
N ARG A 107 13.35 12.18 -2.74
CA ARG A 107 14.01 10.87 -2.57
C ARG A 107 13.28 9.99 -1.57
N TRP A 108 12.77 10.57 -0.48
CA TRP A 108 11.93 9.82 0.46
C TRP A 108 10.66 9.28 -0.21
N ASP A 109 9.97 10.12 -0.98
CA ASP A 109 8.74 9.73 -1.67
C ASP A 109 8.98 8.64 -2.72
N THR A 110 9.99 8.83 -3.57
CA THR A 110 10.26 7.92 -4.70
C THR A 110 11.11 6.72 -4.30
N GLY A 111 12.08 6.89 -3.40
CA GLY A 111 13.07 5.86 -3.06
C GLY A 111 12.77 5.06 -1.78
N VAL A 112 11.85 5.53 -0.92
CA VAL A 112 11.46 4.79 0.29
C VAL A 112 9.97 4.45 0.24
N ARG A 113 9.09 5.45 0.14
CA ARG A 113 7.64 5.27 0.22
C ARG A 113 7.06 4.46 -0.93
N LYS A 114 7.58 4.63 -2.13
CA LYS A 114 7.05 4.01 -3.36
C LYS A 114 7.79 2.75 -3.82
N VAL A 115 8.80 2.28 -3.10
CA VAL A 115 9.57 1.08 -3.47
C VAL A 115 8.90 -0.17 -2.92
N VAL A 116 8.68 -1.19 -3.77
CA VAL A 116 7.93 -2.41 -3.44
C VAL A 116 8.55 -3.15 -2.26
N ILE A 117 9.86 -3.46 -2.32
CA ILE A 117 10.52 -4.23 -1.26
C ILE A 117 10.50 -3.55 0.11
N HIS A 118 10.30 -2.22 0.15
CA HIS A 118 10.16 -1.45 1.38
C HIS A 118 8.73 -1.43 1.93
N ARG A 119 7.75 -2.00 1.21
CA ARG A 119 6.31 -1.85 1.49
C ARG A 119 5.52 -3.16 1.56
N LEU A 120 6.15 -4.31 1.32
CA LEU A 120 5.46 -5.61 1.38
C LEU A 120 4.86 -5.91 2.76
N ASP A 121 5.41 -5.33 3.83
CA ASP A 121 4.85 -5.41 5.19
C ASP A 121 3.46 -4.80 5.30
N SER A 122 3.12 -3.81 4.50
CA SER A 122 1.83 -3.12 4.59
C SER A 122 0.64 -4.07 4.44
N ILE A 123 0.74 -5.08 3.57
CA ILE A 123 -0.30 -6.10 3.37
C ILE A 123 -0.12 -7.26 4.37
N ALA A 124 1.13 -7.59 4.73
CA ALA A 124 1.44 -8.68 5.65
C ALA A 124 0.83 -8.49 7.05
N TYR A 125 0.64 -7.24 7.51
CA TYR A 125 -0.08 -6.97 8.75
C TYR A 125 -1.53 -7.47 8.72
N GLY A 126 -2.20 -7.39 7.55
CA GLY A 126 -3.52 -8.01 7.35
C GLY A 126 -3.48 -9.53 7.53
N LEU A 127 -2.46 -10.22 6.98
CA LEU A 127 -2.28 -11.66 7.19
C LEU A 127 -1.95 -12.02 8.65
N ALA A 128 -1.19 -11.20 9.35
CA ALA A 128 -0.95 -11.39 10.78
C ALA A 128 -2.28 -11.37 11.57
N MET A 129 -3.22 -10.51 11.19
CA MET A 129 -4.56 -10.48 11.79
C MET A 129 -5.39 -11.71 11.41
N VAL A 130 -5.24 -12.28 10.22
CA VAL A 130 -5.84 -13.59 9.86
C VAL A 130 -5.26 -14.71 10.73
N CYS A 131 -3.94 -14.72 10.96
CA CYS A 131 -3.32 -15.67 11.90
C CYS A 131 -3.92 -15.53 13.30
N LEU A 132 -4.06 -14.30 13.80
CA LEU A 132 -4.65 -14.02 15.11
C LEU A 132 -6.11 -14.53 15.17
N ALA A 133 -6.92 -14.25 14.17
CA ALA A 133 -8.31 -14.72 14.08
C ALA A 133 -8.40 -16.25 14.08
N ARG A 134 -7.48 -16.93 13.38
CA ARG A 134 -7.48 -18.38 13.20
C ARG A 134 -6.92 -19.13 14.41
N PHE A 135 -5.82 -18.65 14.97
CA PHE A 135 -5.06 -19.36 15.99
C PHE A 135 -5.37 -18.91 17.42
N ALA A 136 -5.93 -17.72 17.61
CA ALA A 136 -6.36 -17.18 18.88
C ALA A 136 -7.78 -16.58 18.83
N PRO A 137 -8.81 -17.35 18.43
CA PRO A 137 -10.17 -16.82 18.20
C PRO A 137 -10.84 -16.24 19.44
N ALA A 138 -10.48 -16.73 20.62
CA ALA A 138 -11.00 -16.20 21.88
C ALA A 138 -10.45 -14.77 22.14
N PHE A 139 -9.15 -14.56 21.93
CA PHE A 139 -8.52 -13.25 22.03
C PHE A 139 -9.07 -12.30 20.98
N TRP A 140 -9.18 -12.74 19.71
CA TRP A 140 -9.77 -11.99 18.59
C TRP A 140 -11.13 -11.39 18.93
N ARG A 141 -12.02 -12.19 19.54
CA ARG A 141 -13.35 -11.73 19.93
C ARG A 141 -13.37 -10.83 21.16
N LYS A 142 -12.57 -11.18 22.19
CA LYS A 142 -12.55 -10.43 23.45
C LYS A 142 -11.84 -9.08 23.33
N ALA A 143 -10.73 -9.03 22.57
CA ALA A 143 -9.89 -7.86 22.47
C ALA A 143 -10.34 -6.85 21.40
N ARG A 144 -11.46 -7.10 20.68
CA ARG A 144 -11.93 -6.27 19.55
C ARG A 144 -12.02 -4.77 19.87
N TRP A 145 -12.61 -4.40 21.00
CA TRP A 145 -12.76 -3.01 21.42
C TRP A 145 -11.43 -2.38 21.87
N PRO A 146 -10.68 -3.00 22.78
CA PRO A 146 -9.34 -2.51 23.11
C PRO A 146 -8.43 -2.32 21.91
N LEU A 147 -8.41 -3.27 20.98
CA LEU A 147 -7.60 -3.19 19.76
C LEU A 147 -8.08 -2.05 18.85
N PHE A 148 -9.39 -1.88 18.68
CA PHE A 148 -9.94 -0.78 17.89
C PHE A 148 -9.56 0.59 18.49
N VAL A 149 -9.71 0.76 19.80
CA VAL A 149 -9.35 2.01 20.50
C VAL A 149 -7.85 2.28 20.39
N ALA A 150 -7.01 1.25 20.60
CA ALA A 150 -5.57 1.36 20.44
C ALA A 150 -5.16 1.74 19.01
N GLY A 151 -5.76 1.10 18.01
CA GLY A 151 -5.53 1.42 16.59
C GLY A 151 -5.98 2.82 16.23
N PHE A 152 -7.12 3.28 16.79
CA PHE A 152 -7.61 4.63 16.56
C PHE A 152 -6.72 5.69 17.25
N ALA A 153 -6.29 5.43 18.49
CA ALA A 153 -5.35 6.30 19.19
C ALA A 153 -4.01 6.39 18.46
N LEU A 154 -3.49 5.25 17.96
CA LEU A 154 -2.28 5.22 17.16
C LEU A 154 -2.46 6.00 15.85
N PHE A 155 -3.57 5.85 15.15
CA PHE A 155 -3.88 6.62 13.94
C PHE A 155 -3.89 8.13 14.21
N ILE A 156 -4.57 8.59 15.26
CA ILE A 156 -4.60 10.00 15.67
C ILE A 156 -3.18 10.50 15.98
N PHE A 157 -2.40 9.70 16.72
CA PHE A 157 -0.99 10.04 16.98
C PHE A 157 -0.20 10.21 15.69
N LEU A 158 -0.30 9.26 14.74
CA LEU A 158 0.45 9.29 13.48
C LEU A 158 0.09 10.49 12.59
N VAL A 159 -1.21 10.84 12.54
CA VAL A 159 -1.67 12.03 11.77
C VAL A 159 -1.11 13.34 12.34
N ASN A 160 -0.89 13.40 13.66
CA ASN A 160 -0.35 14.60 14.32
C ASN A 160 1.18 14.57 14.50
N CYS A 161 1.82 13.42 14.28
CA CYS A 161 3.26 13.26 14.45
C CYS A 161 4.02 13.65 13.18
N HIS A 162 4.34 14.93 13.06
CA HIS A 162 5.10 15.44 11.91
C HIS A 162 6.61 15.40 12.23
N GLN A 163 7.28 14.37 11.71
CA GLN A 163 8.73 14.22 11.83
C GLN A 163 9.42 14.50 10.49
N PRO A 164 10.64 15.05 10.51
CA PRO A 164 11.40 15.31 9.30
C PRO A 164 11.70 13.98 8.57
N VAL A 165 11.77 14.02 7.24
CA VAL A 165 12.05 12.85 6.39
C VAL A 165 13.43 12.23 6.65
N THR A 166 14.32 12.94 7.31
CA THR A 166 15.65 12.48 7.75
C THR A 166 15.59 11.59 9.01
N SER A 167 14.44 11.53 9.69
CA SER A 167 14.30 10.76 10.93
C SER A 167 14.12 9.25 10.68
N HIS A 168 14.58 8.43 11.61
CA HIS A 168 14.31 6.99 11.64
C HIS A 168 12.80 6.69 11.61
N TYR A 169 12.00 7.53 12.28
CA TYR A 169 10.55 7.40 12.27
C TYR A 169 10.00 7.48 10.84
N ALA A 170 10.33 8.53 10.09
CA ALA A 170 9.78 8.78 8.76
C ALA A 170 10.27 7.78 7.70
N GLN A 171 11.52 7.28 7.82
CA GLN A 171 12.08 6.36 6.83
C GLN A 171 11.77 4.88 7.15
N ILE A 172 11.70 4.49 8.43
CA ILE A 172 11.61 3.09 8.82
C ILE A 172 10.23 2.75 9.38
N TRP A 173 9.73 3.50 10.36
CA TRP A 173 8.62 3.07 11.21
C TRP A 173 7.24 3.53 10.77
N VAL A 174 7.10 4.70 10.15
CA VAL A 174 5.81 5.31 9.82
C VAL A 174 4.90 4.38 9.01
N PHE A 175 5.46 3.64 8.06
CA PHE A 175 4.70 2.74 7.18
C PHE A 175 4.12 1.55 7.93
N SER A 176 4.97 0.88 8.74
CA SER A 176 4.56 -0.25 9.57
C SER A 176 3.56 0.19 10.62
N LEU A 177 3.77 1.32 11.29
CA LEU A 177 2.87 1.83 12.31
C LEU A 177 1.48 2.19 11.73
N ASN A 178 1.44 2.80 10.53
CA ASN A 178 0.17 3.04 9.84
C ASN A 178 -0.56 1.71 9.54
N SER A 179 0.17 0.71 9.04
CA SER A 179 -0.43 -0.59 8.74
C SER A 179 -0.91 -1.30 10.00
N VAL A 180 -0.18 -1.20 11.12
CA VAL A 180 -0.62 -1.68 12.44
C VAL A 180 -1.89 -0.98 12.89
N ALA A 181 -1.97 0.36 12.77
CA ALA A 181 -3.14 1.12 13.18
C ALA A 181 -4.42 0.62 12.47
N TYR A 182 -4.36 0.43 11.15
CA TYR A 182 -5.50 -0.09 10.38
C TYR A 182 -5.78 -1.58 10.68
N ALA A 183 -4.74 -2.40 10.83
CA ALA A 183 -4.89 -3.81 11.15
C ALA A 183 -5.61 -4.03 12.48
N LEU A 184 -5.36 -3.19 13.47
CA LEU A 184 -6.02 -3.25 14.78
C LEU A 184 -7.53 -2.95 14.73
N TRP A 185 -8.06 -2.37 13.66
CA TRP A 185 -9.51 -2.19 13.48
C TRP A 185 -10.22 -3.45 13.01
N LEU A 186 -9.51 -4.37 12.35
CA LEU A 186 -10.09 -5.56 11.73
C LEU A 186 -10.87 -6.46 12.71
N PRO A 187 -10.45 -6.70 13.98
CA PRO A 187 -11.20 -7.54 14.89
C PRO A 187 -12.62 -7.03 15.19
N LEU A 188 -12.82 -5.72 15.22
CA LEU A 188 -14.14 -5.12 15.40
C LEU A 188 -14.92 -5.12 14.09
N LEU A 189 -14.32 -4.63 13.01
CA LEU A 189 -14.96 -4.48 11.70
C LEU A 189 -15.42 -5.83 11.13
N ALA A 190 -14.64 -6.89 11.30
CA ALA A 190 -14.98 -8.24 10.83
C ALA A 190 -16.23 -8.84 11.51
N GLN A 191 -16.73 -8.26 12.61
CA GLN A 191 -17.93 -8.70 13.29
C GLN A 191 -19.20 -7.98 12.81
N ILE A 192 -19.06 -6.95 11.99
CA ILE A 192 -20.20 -6.24 11.38
C ILE A 192 -20.75 -7.11 10.26
N ARG A 193 -21.90 -7.76 10.51
CA ARG A 193 -22.51 -8.71 9.55
C ARG A 193 -23.39 -8.05 8.51
N SER A 194 -24.00 -6.91 8.83
CA SER A 194 -24.88 -6.17 7.92
C SER A 194 -24.85 -4.69 8.22
N ALA A 195 -24.92 -3.88 7.18
CA ALA A 195 -25.18 -2.45 7.30
C ALA A 195 -26.67 -2.17 7.07
N PRO A 196 -27.25 -1.08 7.63
CA PRO A 196 -28.59 -0.63 7.28
C PRO A 196 -28.76 -0.52 5.77
N GLY A 197 -29.93 -0.88 5.23
CA GLY A 197 -30.16 -0.98 3.77
C GLY A 197 -29.83 0.30 2.99
N TRP A 198 -30.06 1.46 3.61
CA TRP A 198 -29.70 2.77 3.01
C TRP A 198 -28.20 3.02 2.91
N LEU A 199 -27.40 2.42 3.80
CA LEU A 199 -25.94 2.53 3.82
C LEU A 199 -25.26 1.40 3.03
N ALA A 200 -25.86 0.20 3.00
CA ALA A 200 -25.31 -0.98 2.34
C ALA A 200 -25.12 -0.79 0.82
N ARG A 201 -26.10 -0.15 0.15
CA ARG A 201 -26.03 0.10 -1.30
C ARG A 201 -24.89 1.04 -1.70
N PRO A 202 -24.76 2.26 -1.13
CA PRO A 202 -23.66 3.16 -1.49
C PRO A 202 -22.28 2.57 -1.11
N ILE A 203 -22.13 1.91 0.05
CA ILE A 203 -20.87 1.25 0.42
C ILE A 203 -20.49 0.20 -0.62
N ARG A 204 -21.45 -0.64 -1.04
CA ARG A 204 -21.21 -1.66 -2.07
C ARG A 204 -20.79 -1.04 -3.40
N HIS A 205 -21.48 0.01 -3.86
CA HIS A 205 -21.12 0.69 -5.11
C HIS A 205 -19.71 1.30 -5.04
N ILE A 206 -19.39 2.04 -3.97
CA ILE A 206 -18.07 2.62 -3.78
C ILE A 206 -16.99 1.51 -3.74
N SER A 207 -17.24 0.41 -3.05
CA SER A 207 -16.32 -0.72 -2.99
C SER A 207 -16.07 -1.34 -4.37
N LEU A 208 -17.10 -1.51 -5.20
CA LEU A 208 -16.98 -2.09 -6.53
C LEU A 208 -16.20 -1.20 -7.51
N ILE A 209 -16.32 0.13 -7.39
CA ILE A 209 -15.66 1.07 -8.30
C ILE A 209 -14.36 1.65 -7.73
N SER A 210 -14.01 1.36 -6.46
CA SER A 210 -12.86 1.94 -5.77
C SER A 210 -11.53 1.75 -6.51
N TYR A 211 -11.32 0.57 -7.08
CA TYR A 211 -10.13 0.28 -7.88
C TYR A 211 -10.05 1.14 -9.15
N SER A 212 -11.15 1.26 -9.88
CA SER A 212 -11.20 2.12 -11.07
C SER A 212 -11.04 3.59 -10.71
N MET A 213 -11.68 4.05 -9.64
CA MET A 213 -11.50 5.41 -9.12
C MET A 213 -10.04 5.69 -8.76
N TYR A 214 -9.39 4.74 -8.08
CA TYR A 214 -7.98 4.87 -7.75
C TYR A 214 -7.09 5.03 -8.98
N LEU A 215 -7.34 4.24 -10.04
CA LEU A 215 -6.53 4.29 -11.27
C LEU A 215 -6.68 5.59 -12.07
N VAL A 216 -7.78 6.31 -11.92
CA VAL A 216 -8.08 7.49 -12.75
C VAL A 216 -7.93 8.82 -12.02
N HIS A 217 -7.83 8.81 -10.66
CA HIS A 217 -7.98 10.05 -9.88
C HIS A 217 -6.83 11.05 -10.09
N LEU A 218 -5.59 10.63 -10.22
CA LEU A 218 -4.46 11.53 -10.48
C LEU A 218 -4.32 11.83 -11.99
N GLY A 219 -4.14 10.79 -12.80
CA GLY A 219 -3.81 10.95 -14.21
C GLY A 219 -4.94 11.55 -15.06
N LEU A 220 -6.20 11.25 -14.74
CA LEU A 220 -7.34 11.73 -15.53
C LEU A 220 -8.11 12.84 -14.82
N VAL A 221 -8.55 12.60 -13.58
CA VAL A 221 -9.45 13.55 -12.89
C VAL A 221 -8.71 14.82 -12.49
N SER A 222 -7.52 14.72 -11.89
CA SER A 222 -6.76 15.90 -11.47
C SER A 222 -6.33 16.76 -12.64
N GLU A 223 -5.91 16.17 -13.75
CA GLU A 223 -5.51 16.90 -14.96
C GLU A 223 -6.68 17.61 -15.63
N VAL A 224 -7.80 16.89 -15.81
CA VAL A 224 -9.02 17.49 -16.36
C VAL A 224 -9.47 18.65 -15.47
N PHE A 225 -9.47 18.44 -14.13
CA PHE A 225 -9.87 19.49 -13.21
C PHE A 225 -8.94 20.70 -13.25
N GLN A 226 -7.62 20.51 -13.32
CA GLN A 226 -6.65 21.61 -13.41
C GLN A 226 -6.81 22.40 -14.71
N LYS A 227 -7.04 21.73 -15.83
CA LYS A 227 -7.19 22.40 -17.14
C LYS A 227 -8.53 23.12 -17.32
N TRP A 228 -9.61 22.59 -16.73
CA TRP A 228 -10.96 23.11 -16.97
C TRP A 228 -11.51 23.98 -15.84
N ALA A 229 -11.12 23.73 -14.59
CA ALA A 229 -11.64 24.43 -13.42
C ALA A 229 -10.75 25.56 -12.90
N LEU A 230 -9.44 25.54 -13.25
CA LEU A 230 -8.51 26.64 -12.93
C LEU A 230 -8.21 27.38 -14.24
N PRO A 231 -8.97 28.43 -14.62
CA PRO A 231 -8.61 29.27 -15.75
C PRO A 231 -7.23 29.85 -15.49
N THR A 232 -6.35 29.76 -16.49
CA THR A 232 -5.00 30.30 -16.52
C THR A 232 -4.98 31.81 -16.21
N THR A 233 -4.90 32.17 -14.94
CA THR A 233 -4.60 33.54 -14.51
C THR A 233 -3.09 33.85 -14.52
N ALA A 234 -2.30 33.11 -15.30
CA ALA A 234 -0.84 33.20 -15.33
C ALA A 234 -0.27 33.53 -16.70
N ASN A 235 -0.98 34.35 -17.50
CA ASN A 235 -0.37 34.97 -18.70
C ASN A 235 -0.72 36.46 -18.81
N SER A 236 -0.43 37.19 -17.73
CA SER A 236 -0.39 38.69 -17.78
C SER A 236 0.52 39.20 -16.67
N ALA A 237 1.81 39.08 -16.85
CA ALA A 237 2.82 39.95 -16.29
C ALA A 237 4.17 39.71 -17.01
#